data_ed7adfb7f2c38368339b3b67fa1dfbcf
#
_entry.id   ed7adfb7f2c38368339b3b67fa1dfbcf
#
_cell.length_a   1.000
_cell.length_b   1.000
_cell.length_c   1.000
_cell.angle_alpha   90.00
_cell.angle_beta   90.00
_cell.angle_gamma   90.00
#
_symmetry.space_group_name_H-M   'P 1'
#
loop_
_entity.id
_entity.type
_entity.pdbx_description
1 polymer ?
#
loop_
_entity_poly.entity_id
_entity_poly.type
_entity_poly.pdbx_seq_one_letter_code
_entity_poly.pdbx_strand_id
1 'polypeptide(L)'
;MARIKSIISLLVAVLFATITNAQTISIPVIPYPLHWDIQPLHFTAKGNTITIVAGKKTDMFRDPNVTYNTDNAPKILFKPADNFILTASIEHSFTNKWDGGAIVLKSDSLNWIKFCFEKDYTGARRVVSVVTKGISDDCNSVEINSNKVFYKLAKADNVITLYYSTDGNKWFLIRHLQFDAKPEFEVGFLAQSPTGTSCTVTFSNILYVERKISDPYTGE
;
A
#
# COMPACT_ATOMS: atom_id res chain seq x y z
N MET A 1 26.32 13.80 -73.30
CA MET A 1 25.06 13.90 -72.51
C MET A 1 24.92 12.61 -71.67
N ALA A 2 25.29 12.65 -70.41
CA ALA A 2 25.18 11.53 -69.49
C ALA A 2 23.94 11.72 -68.62
N ARG A 3 23.04 10.77 -68.64
CA ARG A 3 21.80 10.74 -67.82
C ARG A 3 22.13 10.12 -66.47
N ILE A 4 22.09 10.90 -65.40
CA ILE A 4 22.14 10.44 -64.02
C ILE A 4 20.77 9.86 -63.65
N LYS A 5 20.70 8.57 -63.34
CA LYS A 5 19.52 7.91 -62.78
C LYS A 5 19.60 8.04 -61.25
N SER A 6 18.70 8.88 -60.68
CA SER A 6 18.51 8.94 -59.21
C SER A 6 17.74 7.69 -58.77
N ILE A 7 18.34 6.90 -57.87
CA ILE A 7 17.69 5.80 -57.16
C ILE A 7 17.19 6.36 -55.80
N ILE A 8 15.88 6.50 -55.68
CA ILE A 8 15.24 6.84 -54.40
C ILE A 8 15.05 5.54 -53.63
N SER A 9 15.86 5.32 -52.57
CA SER A 9 15.66 4.24 -51.63
C SER A 9 14.56 4.64 -50.62
N LEU A 10 13.43 3.96 -50.69
CA LEU A 10 12.34 4.07 -49.75
C LEU A 10 12.64 3.24 -48.49
N LEU A 11 13.00 3.91 -47.37
CA LEU A 11 13.23 3.27 -46.08
C LEU A 11 11.85 3.05 -45.42
N VAL A 12 11.38 1.81 -45.42
CA VAL A 12 10.16 1.43 -44.67
C VAL A 12 10.56 1.17 -43.22
N ALA A 13 10.26 2.13 -42.33
CA ALA A 13 10.39 1.94 -40.88
C ALA A 13 9.23 1.06 -40.39
N VAL A 14 9.50 -0.18 -40.04
CA VAL A 14 8.51 -1.04 -39.37
C VAL A 14 8.50 -0.69 -37.89
N LEU A 15 7.48 0.02 -37.45
CA LEU A 15 7.20 0.23 -36.02
C LEU A 15 6.71 -1.09 -35.42
N PHE A 16 7.56 -1.76 -34.64
CA PHE A 16 7.10 -2.82 -33.74
C PHE A 16 6.44 -2.20 -32.52
N ALA A 17 5.11 -2.17 -32.49
CA ALA A 17 4.35 -1.89 -31.28
C ALA A 17 4.53 -3.07 -30.34
N THR A 18 5.36 -2.92 -29.29
CA THR A 18 5.43 -3.88 -28.19
C THR A 18 4.13 -3.75 -27.39
N ILE A 19 3.22 -4.68 -27.57
CA ILE A 19 2.06 -4.84 -26.68
C ILE A 19 2.61 -5.34 -25.35
N THR A 20 2.85 -4.44 -24.40
CA THR A 20 3.08 -4.80 -23.00
C THR A 20 1.75 -5.34 -22.47
N ASN A 21 1.62 -6.66 -22.38
CA ASN A 21 0.55 -7.27 -21.59
C ASN A 21 0.72 -6.79 -20.15
N ALA A 22 -0.08 -5.83 -19.71
CA ALA A 22 -0.17 -5.49 -18.31
C ALA A 22 -0.66 -6.74 -17.58
N GLN A 23 0.21 -7.37 -16.79
CA GLN A 23 -0.11 -8.56 -16.04
C GLN A 23 -1.24 -8.19 -15.07
N THR A 24 -2.43 -8.74 -15.29
CA THR A 24 -3.57 -8.55 -14.40
C THR A 24 -3.25 -9.20 -13.06
N ILE A 25 -3.13 -8.39 -12.02
CA ILE A 25 -2.91 -8.88 -10.66
C ILE A 25 -4.28 -9.20 -10.07
N SER A 26 -4.43 -10.39 -9.52
CA SER A 26 -5.65 -10.84 -8.88
C SER A 26 -5.35 -11.41 -7.49
N ILE A 27 -6.12 -10.97 -6.52
CA ILE A 27 -6.23 -11.57 -5.18
C ILE A 27 -7.68 -12.04 -5.07
N PRO A 28 -7.97 -13.35 -5.08
CA PRO A 28 -9.32 -13.88 -5.30
C PRO A 28 -10.42 -13.35 -4.38
N VAL A 29 -10.07 -12.95 -3.16
CA VAL A 29 -11.04 -12.39 -2.19
C VAL A 29 -11.33 -10.91 -2.40
N ILE A 30 -10.61 -10.23 -3.30
CA ILE A 30 -10.86 -8.84 -3.66
C ILE A 30 -11.59 -8.84 -5.00
N PRO A 31 -12.89 -8.48 -5.07
CA PRO A 31 -13.68 -8.58 -6.30
C PRO A 31 -13.43 -7.41 -7.28
N TYR A 32 -12.44 -6.59 -7.01
CA TYR A 32 -12.11 -5.39 -7.78
C TYR A 32 -10.76 -5.51 -8.48
N PRO A 33 -10.57 -4.87 -9.65
CA PRO A 33 -9.27 -4.85 -10.32
C PRO A 33 -8.23 -4.13 -9.47
N LEU A 34 -7.08 -4.77 -9.31
CA LEU A 34 -5.92 -4.21 -8.64
C LEU A 34 -4.98 -3.58 -9.67
N HIS A 35 -4.39 -2.44 -9.31
CA HIS A 35 -3.37 -1.78 -10.12
C HIS A 35 -2.23 -1.22 -9.26
N TRP A 36 -1.07 -1.06 -9.84
CA TRP A 36 0.05 -0.38 -9.20
C TRP A 36 -0.09 1.13 -9.34
N ASP A 37 -0.22 1.85 -8.22
CA ASP A 37 -0.04 3.30 -8.18
C ASP A 37 1.46 3.65 -8.34
N ILE A 38 2.33 2.92 -7.65
CA ILE A 38 3.79 2.92 -7.82
C ILE A 38 4.27 1.47 -7.94
N GLN A 39 5.05 1.18 -8.98
CA GLN A 39 5.59 -0.16 -9.25
C GLN A 39 6.66 -0.56 -8.23
N PRO A 40 6.68 -1.82 -7.75
CA PRO A 40 7.75 -2.37 -6.92
C PRO A 40 8.99 -2.77 -7.76
N LEU A 41 10.11 -3.06 -7.10
CA LEU A 41 11.24 -3.73 -7.73
C LEU A 41 10.87 -5.13 -8.22
N HIS A 42 10.09 -5.83 -7.40
CA HIS A 42 9.56 -7.16 -7.69
C HIS A 42 8.30 -7.42 -6.87
N PHE A 43 7.43 -8.30 -7.35
CA PHE A 43 6.29 -8.80 -6.61
C PHE A 43 5.94 -10.22 -7.00
N THR A 44 5.22 -10.91 -6.11
CA THR A 44 4.53 -12.17 -6.41
C THR A 44 3.13 -12.12 -5.81
N ALA A 45 2.15 -12.68 -6.53
CA ALA A 45 0.77 -12.84 -6.03
C ALA A 45 0.34 -14.29 -6.23
N LYS A 46 -0.15 -14.93 -5.15
CA LYS A 46 -0.64 -16.31 -5.19
C LYS A 46 -1.75 -16.51 -4.16
N GLY A 47 -2.95 -16.86 -4.63
CA GLY A 47 -4.13 -16.93 -3.76
C GLY A 47 -4.35 -15.60 -3.04
N ASN A 48 -4.62 -15.66 -1.74
CA ASN A 48 -4.84 -14.48 -0.88
C ASN A 48 -3.53 -13.97 -0.24
N THR A 49 -2.43 -14.01 -0.99
CA THR A 49 -1.10 -13.56 -0.54
C THR A 49 -0.45 -12.73 -1.64
N ILE A 50 0.13 -11.60 -1.26
CA ILE A 50 1.00 -10.80 -2.12
C ILE A 50 2.29 -10.48 -1.38
N THR A 51 3.44 -10.63 -2.07
CA THR A 51 4.74 -10.18 -1.59
C THR A 51 5.21 -9.03 -2.46
N ILE A 52 5.65 -7.94 -1.83
CA ILE A 52 6.07 -6.70 -2.49
C ILE A 52 7.50 -6.39 -2.06
N VAL A 53 8.38 -6.10 -3.02
CA VAL A 53 9.76 -5.68 -2.76
C VAL A 53 9.89 -4.19 -3.04
N ALA A 54 9.99 -3.39 -1.98
CA ALA A 54 10.29 -1.97 -2.07
C ALA A 54 11.78 -1.73 -2.27
N GLY A 55 12.13 -0.73 -3.06
CA GLY A 55 13.51 -0.29 -3.28
C GLY A 55 13.98 0.72 -2.23
N LYS A 56 15.24 1.15 -2.38
CA LYS A 56 15.87 2.16 -1.50
C LYS A 56 15.14 3.51 -1.56
N LYS A 57 15.12 4.22 -0.43
CA LYS A 57 14.55 5.59 -0.31
C LYS A 57 13.08 5.68 -0.72
N THR A 58 12.32 4.62 -0.45
CA THR A 58 10.88 4.59 -0.71
C THR A 58 10.11 4.86 0.58
N ASP A 59 9.15 5.77 0.52
CA ASP A 59 8.29 6.13 1.66
C ASP A 59 6.97 6.75 1.16
N MET A 60 6.03 6.90 2.08
CA MET A 60 4.81 7.69 1.95
C MET A 60 4.62 8.50 3.24
N PHE A 61 5.09 9.76 3.23
CA PHE A 61 5.08 10.63 4.39
C PHE A 61 5.15 12.11 4.01
N ARG A 62 4.45 12.96 4.75
CA ARG A 62 4.46 14.42 4.63
C ARG A 62 4.88 15.02 5.96
N ASP A 63 6.16 15.35 6.07
CA ASP A 63 6.78 15.78 7.32
C ASP A 63 6.02 16.92 8.02
N PRO A 64 5.69 16.78 9.32
CA PRO A 64 5.05 17.85 10.10
C PRO A 64 5.85 19.15 10.15
N ASN A 65 7.19 19.08 10.05
CA ASN A 65 8.04 20.26 9.98
C ASN A 65 8.12 20.87 8.56
N VAL A 66 7.43 20.25 7.59
CA VAL A 66 7.38 20.72 6.18
C VAL A 66 8.77 20.73 5.52
N THR A 67 9.70 19.88 5.96
CA THR A 67 11.07 19.83 5.42
C THR A 67 11.18 18.88 4.23
N TYR A 68 10.33 17.85 4.14
CA TYR A 68 10.27 16.91 3.02
C TYR A 68 8.88 16.31 2.83
N ASN A 69 8.64 15.82 1.62
CA ASN A 69 7.45 15.05 1.27
C ASN A 69 7.86 13.90 0.37
N THR A 70 7.37 12.70 0.69
CA THR A 70 7.59 11.48 -0.11
C THR A 70 6.27 10.80 -0.39
N ASP A 71 6.08 10.31 -1.62
CA ASP A 71 4.98 9.44 -2.05
C ASP A 71 5.49 8.54 -3.19
N ASN A 72 6.61 7.83 -2.93
CA ASN A 72 7.28 6.98 -3.90
C ASN A 72 7.37 5.52 -3.46
N ALA A 73 6.75 5.15 -2.35
CA ALA A 73 6.67 3.76 -1.93
C ALA A 73 5.79 2.96 -2.89
N PRO A 74 6.22 1.76 -3.33
CA PRO A 74 5.40 0.88 -4.13
C PRO A 74 4.12 0.52 -3.40
N LYS A 75 3.00 0.69 -4.09
CA LYS A 75 1.68 0.36 -3.57
C LYS A 75 0.75 -0.14 -4.66
N ILE A 76 0.02 -1.20 -4.31
CA ILE A 76 -1.04 -1.79 -5.13
C ILE A 76 -2.37 -1.43 -4.52
N LEU A 77 -3.25 -0.86 -5.33
CA LEU A 77 -4.52 -0.29 -4.89
C LEU A 77 -5.68 -0.87 -5.67
N PHE A 78 -6.88 -0.77 -5.10
CA PHE A 78 -8.15 -1.02 -5.76
C PHE A 78 -9.21 -0.06 -5.22
N LYS A 79 -10.25 0.20 -6.02
CA LYS A 79 -11.40 1.00 -5.60
C LYS A 79 -12.39 0.09 -4.87
N PRO A 80 -12.57 0.23 -3.55
CA PRO A 80 -13.48 -0.61 -2.78
C PRO A 80 -14.93 -0.14 -2.84
N ALA A 81 -15.85 -0.92 -2.24
CA ALA A 81 -17.18 -0.41 -1.89
C ALA A 81 -17.11 0.70 -0.83
N ASP A 82 -18.19 1.48 -0.68
CA ASP A 82 -18.25 2.60 0.28
C ASP A 82 -18.05 2.15 1.73
N ASN A 83 -18.54 0.97 2.08
CA ASN A 83 -18.40 0.38 3.40
C ASN A 83 -17.73 -0.98 3.27
N PHE A 84 -16.62 -1.17 3.95
CA PHE A 84 -15.84 -2.40 3.84
C PHE A 84 -14.99 -2.66 5.07
N ILE A 85 -14.55 -3.90 5.20
CA ILE A 85 -13.50 -4.34 6.13
C ILE A 85 -12.42 -5.03 5.29
N LEU A 86 -11.19 -4.56 5.40
CA LEU A 86 -9.99 -5.19 4.82
C LEU A 86 -9.09 -5.68 5.94
N THR A 87 -8.75 -6.97 5.93
CA THR A 87 -7.78 -7.55 6.86
C THR A 87 -6.62 -8.18 6.10
N ALA A 88 -5.44 -8.15 6.69
CA ALA A 88 -4.27 -8.89 6.22
C ALA A 88 -3.31 -9.13 7.38
N SER A 89 -2.53 -10.20 7.33
CA SER A 89 -1.30 -10.29 8.11
C SER A 89 -0.16 -9.64 7.32
N ILE A 90 0.70 -8.91 8.02
CA ILE A 90 1.87 -8.21 7.48
C ILE A 90 3.12 -8.80 8.11
N GLU A 91 4.08 -9.22 7.29
CA GLU A 91 5.32 -9.84 7.73
C GLU A 91 6.50 -9.30 6.93
N HIS A 92 7.59 -8.92 7.61
CA HIS A 92 8.88 -8.55 6.98
C HIS A 92 10.06 -8.72 7.95
N SER A 93 11.29 -8.50 7.46
CA SER A 93 12.52 -8.80 8.20
C SER A 93 12.97 -7.74 9.21
N PHE A 94 12.41 -6.52 9.18
CA PHE A 94 12.81 -5.40 10.06
C PHE A 94 14.32 -5.07 10.00
N THR A 95 14.89 -5.08 8.80
CA THR A 95 16.34 -4.93 8.60
C THR A 95 16.79 -3.50 8.90
N ASN A 96 16.18 -2.50 8.26
CA ASN A 96 16.57 -1.11 8.42
C ASN A 96 15.48 -0.30 9.11
N LYS A 97 15.86 0.83 9.70
CA LYS A 97 14.93 1.76 10.31
C LYS A 97 13.87 2.21 9.29
N TRP A 98 12.60 2.19 9.71
CA TRP A 98 11.41 2.49 8.93
C TRP A 98 11.12 1.54 7.74
N ASP A 99 11.88 0.43 7.59
CA ASP A 99 11.41 -0.67 6.76
C ASP A 99 10.03 -1.10 7.26
N GLY A 100 9.05 -1.20 6.36
CA GLY A 100 7.69 -1.50 6.78
C GLY A 100 6.75 -1.91 5.66
N GLY A 101 5.64 -2.51 6.10
CA GLY A 101 4.48 -2.83 5.27
C GLY A 101 3.21 -2.21 5.84
N ALA A 102 2.30 -1.76 4.98
CA ALA A 102 1.10 -1.05 5.41
C ALA A 102 -0.15 -1.42 4.62
N ILE A 103 -1.32 -1.31 5.28
CA ILE A 103 -2.58 -1.08 4.58
C ILE A 103 -2.72 0.43 4.39
N VAL A 104 -3.05 0.86 3.18
CA VAL A 104 -3.21 2.27 2.81
C VAL A 104 -4.64 2.51 2.35
N LEU A 105 -5.26 3.60 2.82
CA LEU A 105 -6.44 4.22 2.22
C LEU A 105 -6.02 5.57 1.65
N LYS A 106 -6.14 5.75 0.33
CA LYS A 106 -5.71 6.95 -0.39
C LYS A 106 -6.92 7.62 -1.04
N SER A 107 -7.23 8.83 -0.59
CA SER A 107 -8.25 9.68 -1.20
C SER A 107 -7.67 10.54 -2.32
N ASP A 108 -6.47 11.07 -2.10
CA ASP A 108 -5.66 11.81 -3.07
C ASP A 108 -4.20 11.95 -2.56
N SER A 109 -3.38 12.75 -3.24
CA SER A 109 -1.96 12.97 -2.87
C SER A 109 -1.75 13.70 -1.53
N LEU A 110 -2.78 14.35 -0.99
CA LEU A 110 -2.73 15.14 0.25
C LEU A 110 -3.55 14.51 1.39
N ASN A 111 -4.44 13.57 1.07
CA ASN A 111 -5.39 13.00 2.03
C ASN A 111 -5.34 11.47 1.95
N TRP A 112 -4.73 10.86 2.96
CA TRP A 112 -4.57 9.40 3.03
C TRP A 112 -4.31 8.92 4.45
N ILE A 113 -4.47 7.62 4.65
CA ILE A 113 -4.13 6.90 5.89
C ILE A 113 -3.14 5.80 5.53
N LYS A 114 -2.03 5.71 6.24
CA LYS A 114 -1.06 4.60 6.19
C LYS A 114 -1.05 3.89 7.54
N PHE A 115 -1.51 2.65 7.58
CA PHE A 115 -1.49 1.81 8.77
C PHE A 115 -0.36 0.81 8.64
N CYS A 116 0.79 1.12 9.25
CA CYS A 116 2.10 0.53 9.00
C CYS A 116 2.58 -0.34 10.15
N PHE A 117 3.18 -1.47 9.81
CA PHE A 117 4.00 -2.27 10.70
C PHE A 117 5.45 -2.06 10.30
N GLU A 118 6.23 -1.38 11.13
CA GLU A 118 7.57 -0.94 10.76
C GLU A 118 8.60 -1.08 11.88
N LYS A 119 9.89 -1.02 11.51
CA LYS A 119 10.99 -0.84 12.45
C LYS A 119 11.10 0.64 12.81
N ASP A 120 10.74 0.99 14.03
CA ASP A 120 10.71 2.39 14.46
C ASP A 120 12.11 3.00 14.69
N TYR A 121 12.15 4.25 15.15
CA TYR A 121 13.39 4.99 15.42
C TYR A 121 14.23 4.39 16.55
N THR A 122 13.64 3.58 17.45
CA THR A 122 14.35 2.85 18.53
C THR A 122 14.86 1.49 18.08
N GLY A 123 14.38 0.97 16.95
CA GLY A 123 14.65 -0.36 16.43
C GLY A 123 13.56 -1.40 16.79
N ALA A 124 12.52 -0.99 17.52
CA ALA A 124 11.38 -1.84 17.86
C ALA A 124 10.47 -2.10 16.65
N ARG A 125 9.76 -3.22 16.67
CA ARG A 125 8.71 -3.54 15.68
C ARG A 125 7.42 -2.91 16.15
N ARG A 126 6.99 -1.87 15.45
CA ARG A 126 5.93 -0.97 15.91
C ARG A 126 4.71 -0.99 15.01
N VAL A 127 3.53 -1.01 15.63
CA VAL A 127 2.29 -0.64 14.98
C VAL A 127 2.24 0.88 14.90
N VAL A 128 2.19 1.41 13.67
CA VAL A 128 2.19 2.85 13.41
C VAL A 128 0.98 3.22 12.57
N SER A 129 0.34 4.33 12.89
CA SER A 129 -0.73 4.86 12.07
C SER A 129 -0.44 6.32 11.70
N VAL A 130 -0.43 6.60 10.41
CA VAL A 130 -0.25 7.94 9.87
C VAL A 130 -1.54 8.39 9.21
N VAL A 131 -2.10 9.50 9.69
CA VAL A 131 -3.26 10.15 9.08
C VAL A 131 -2.79 11.45 8.45
N THR A 132 -2.94 11.57 7.14
CA THR A 132 -2.50 12.75 6.41
C THR A 132 -3.69 13.53 5.89
N LYS A 133 -3.75 14.81 6.27
CA LYS A 133 -4.65 15.84 5.74
C LYS A 133 -3.78 17.06 5.38
N GLY A 134 -3.11 16.97 4.22
CA GLY A 134 -2.07 17.93 3.82
C GLY A 134 -0.72 17.68 4.49
N ILE A 135 -0.67 17.43 5.79
CA ILE A 135 0.51 17.09 6.61
C ILE A 135 0.19 15.82 7.40
N SER A 136 1.21 15.00 7.66
CA SER A 136 1.06 13.74 8.37
C SER A 136 0.97 13.94 9.88
N ASP A 137 -0.01 13.28 10.48
CA ASP A 137 -0.15 13.05 11.92
C ASP A 137 0.29 11.61 12.19
N ASP A 138 1.52 11.45 12.69
CA ASP A 138 2.18 10.17 12.92
C ASP A 138 1.99 9.70 14.37
N CYS A 139 1.52 8.48 14.55
CA CYS A 139 1.28 7.89 15.86
C CYS A 139 1.96 6.53 15.99
N ASN A 140 3.00 6.50 16.80
CA ASN A 140 3.68 5.27 17.24
C ASN A 140 2.87 4.63 18.36
N SER A 141 2.29 3.44 18.09
CA SER A 141 1.45 2.71 19.05
C SER A 141 2.22 1.57 19.73
N VAL A 142 1.69 0.36 19.70
CA VAL A 142 2.21 -0.78 20.45
C VAL A 142 3.43 -1.40 19.78
N GLU A 143 4.34 -1.92 20.61
CA GLU A 143 5.43 -2.78 20.18
C GLU A 143 4.95 -4.23 20.04
N ILE A 144 5.43 -4.93 19.01
CA ILE A 144 5.09 -6.32 18.71
C ILE A 144 6.34 -7.18 18.75
N ASN A 145 6.33 -8.23 19.59
CA ASN A 145 7.45 -9.17 19.74
C ASN A 145 7.50 -10.26 18.66
N SER A 146 6.95 -9.97 17.46
CA SER A 146 6.92 -10.88 16.31
C SER A 146 7.28 -10.10 15.06
N ASN A 147 7.75 -10.78 14.01
CA ASN A 147 7.93 -10.19 12.67
C ASN A 147 6.62 -10.16 11.85
N LYS A 148 5.52 -10.60 12.46
CA LYS A 148 4.19 -10.69 11.87
C LYS A 148 3.13 -10.10 12.79
N VAL A 149 2.20 -9.35 12.21
CA VAL A 149 1.01 -8.79 12.86
C VAL A 149 -0.18 -8.88 11.91
N PHE A 150 -1.39 -8.95 12.45
CA PHE A 150 -2.62 -8.85 11.66
C PHE A 150 -3.19 -7.44 11.80
N TYR A 151 -3.60 -6.87 10.68
CA TYR A 151 -4.25 -5.57 10.60
C TYR A 151 -5.66 -5.68 10.06
N LYS A 152 -6.54 -4.82 10.59
CA LYS A 152 -7.89 -4.63 10.10
C LYS A 152 -8.11 -3.13 9.93
N LEU A 153 -8.52 -2.72 8.72
CA LEU A 153 -9.03 -1.42 8.41
C LEU A 153 -10.51 -1.57 8.07
N ALA A 154 -11.37 -0.92 8.85
CA ALA A 154 -12.81 -0.87 8.61
C ALA A 154 -13.21 0.55 8.23
N LYS A 155 -14.00 0.69 7.16
CA LYS A 155 -14.65 1.94 6.76
C LYS A 155 -16.17 1.77 6.88
N ALA A 156 -16.78 2.65 7.67
CA ALA A 156 -18.22 2.77 7.81
C ALA A 156 -18.61 4.24 7.61
N ASP A 157 -19.26 4.56 6.51
CA ASP A 157 -19.52 5.93 6.06
C ASP A 157 -18.21 6.75 6.03
N ASN A 158 -18.13 7.87 6.77
CA ASN A 158 -16.93 8.69 6.88
C ASN A 158 -16.03 8.31 8.06
N VAL A 159 -16.26 7.15 8.69
CA VAL A 159 -15.47 6.72 9.85
C VAL A 159 -14.53 5.58 9.45
N ILE A 160 -13.26 5.76 9.78
CA ILE A 160 -12.23 4.72 9.64
C ILE A 160 -11.86 4.22 11.03
N THR A 161 -11.78 2.90 11.16
CA THR A 161 -11.32 2.25 12.39
C THR A 161 -10.18 1.29 12.07
N LEU A 162 -9.09 1.43 12.81
CA LEU A 162 -7.86 0.65 12.65
C LEU A 162 -7.66 -0.27 13.85
N TYR A 163 -7.38 -1.53 13.58
CA TYR A 163 -7.11 -2.53 14.61
C TYR A 163 -5.88 -3.35 14.28
N TYR A 164 -5.20 -3.81 15.33
CA TYR A 164 -4.19 -4.87 15.21
C TYR A 164 -4.62 -6.11 15.97
N SER A 165 -4.00 -7.23 15.62
CA SER A 165 -4.09 -8.49 16.35
C SER A 165 -2.76 -9.24 16.24
N THR A 166 -2.40 -9.99 17.27
CA THR A 166 -1.21 -10.86 17.25
C THR A 166 -1.54 -12.30 16.82
N ASP A 167 -2.80 -12.67 16.84
CA ASP A 167 -3.27 -14.04 16.55
C ASP A 167 -4.32 -14.13 15.41
N GLY A 168 -4.79 -12.95 14.92
CA GLY A 168 -5.82 -12.85 13.89
C GLY A 168 -7.25 -13.02 14.39
N ASN A 169 -7.44 -13.28 15.69
CA ASN A 169 -8.75 -13.54 16.30
C ASN A 169 -9.17 -12.41 17.24
N LYS A 170 -8.33 -12.06 18.21
CA LYS A 170 -8.61 -10.98 19.15
C LYS A 170 -8.07 -9.65 18.59
N TRP A 171 -8.97 -8.70 18.38
CA TRP A 171 -8.66 -7.40 17.82
C TRP A 171 -8.54 -6.32 18.89
N PHE A 172 -7.58 -5.42 18.73
CA PHE A 172 -7.34 -4.28 19.60
C PHE A 172 -7.43 -2.99 18.78
N LEU A 173 -8.24 -2.07 19.26
CA LEU A 173 -8.44 -0.77 18.64
C LEU A 173 -7.17 0.08 18.71
N ILE A 174 -6.75 0.66 17.57
CA ILE A 174 -5.64 1.61 17.46
C ILE A 174 -6.14 3.03 17.23
N ARG A 175 -7.01 3.22 16.25
CA ARG A 175 -7.62 4.52 15.95
C ARG A 175 -9.06 4.37 15.52
N HIS A 176 -9.86 5.35 15.91
CA HIS A 176 -11.24 5.53 15.45
C HIS A 176 -11.40 7.01 15.11
N LEU A 177 -11.57 7.32 13.83
CA LEU A 177 -11.49 8.70 13.37
C LEU A 177 -12.43 8.97 12.20
N GLN A 178 -12.87 10.22 12.07
CA GLN A 178 -13.55 10.70 10.88
C GLN A 178 -12.51 11.01 9.79
N PHE A 179 -12.76 10.47 8.60
CA PHE A 179 -11.95 10.71 7.42
C PHE A 179 -12.85 10.87 6.19
N ASP A 180 -12.96 12.10 5.71
CA ASP A 180 -13.79 12.46 4.57
C ASP A 180 -13.06 12.10 3.26
N ALA A 181 -13.08 10.81 2.93
CA ALA A 181 -12.54 10.34 1.66
C ALA A 181 -13.42 10.80 0.50
N LYS A 182 -12.78 11.19 -0.62
CA LYS A 182 -13.49 11.47 -1.87
C LYS A 182 -14.14 10.20 -2.41
N PRO A 183 -15.19 10.27 -3.25
CA PRO A 183 -15.83 9.09 -3.83
C PRO A 183 -14.87 8.16 -4.60
N GLU A 184 -13.76 8.71 -5.11
CA GLU A 184 -12.74 7.96 -5.87
C GLU A 184 -11.58 7.44 -5.00
N PHE A 185 -11.77 7.33 -3.66
CA PHE A 185 -10.74 6.78 -2.80
C PHE A 185 -10.40 5.32 -3.14
N GLU A 186 -9.17 4.93 -2.85
CA GLU A 186 -8.65 3.60 -3.08
C GLU A 186 -8.04 3.02 -1.79
N VAL A 187 -7.97 1.70 -1.72
CA VAL A 187 -7.37 0.99 -0.59
C VAL A 187 -6.45 -0.11 -1.11
N GLY A 188 -5.44 -0.48 -0.34
CA GLY A 188 -4.56 -1.56 -0.73
C GLY A 188 -3.33 -1.71 0.15
N PHE A 189 -2.23 -2.16 -0.44
CA PHE A 189 -1.03 -2.59 0.26
C PHE A 189 0.19 -1.80 -0.21
N LEU A 190 1.03 -1.41 0.74
CA LEU A 190 2.25 -0.64 0.51
C LEU A 190 3.43 -1.33 1.20
N ALA A 191 4.61 -1.30 0.55
CA ALA A 191 5.89 -1.63 1.16
C ALA A 191 6.84 -0.45 1.06
N GLN A 192 7.70 -0.25 2.08
CA GLN A 192 8.66 0.86 2.11
C GLN A 192 10.02 0.46 2.66
N SER A 193 11.08 1.16 2.19
CA SER A 193 12.45 1.08 2.73
C SER A 193 13.11 2.46 2.69
N PRO A 194 12.77 3.36 3.63
CA PRO A 194 13.23 4.76 3.62
C PRO A 194 14.74 4.91 3.76
N THR A 195 15.36 4.08 4.59
CA THR A 195 16.81 4.16 4.90
C THR A 195 17.60 2.95 4.42
N GLY A 196 16.92 1.86 4.06
CA GLY A 196 17.55 0.64 3.56
C GLY A 196 17.79 0.62 2.05
N THR A 197 18.30 -0.51 1.58
CA THR A 197 18.45 -0.77 0.14
C THR A 197 17.21 -1.40 -0.45
N SER A 198 16.46 -2.17 0.35
CA SER A 198 15.20 -2.79 -0.02
C SER A 198 14.49 -3.34 1.23
N CYS A 199 13.17 -3.48 1.13
CA CYS A 199 12.33 -4.18 2.09
C CYS A 199 11.39 -5.12 1.36
N THR A 200 11.37 -6.40 1.75
CA THR A 200 10.42 -7.38 1.25
C THR A 200 9.31 -7.56 2.28
N VAL A 201 8.08 -7.28 1.88
CA VAL A 201 6.89 -7.38 2.74
C VAL A 201 5.94 -8.41 2.15
N THR A 202 5.48 -9.33 2.99
CA THR A 202 4.44 -10.31 2.63
C THR A 202 3.14 -9.95 3.35
N PHE A 203 2.09 -9.75 2.56
CA PHE A 203 0.71 -9.64 3.01
C PHE A 203 0.03 -10.97 2.74
N SER A 204 -0.48 -11.63 3.78
CA SER A 204 -1.16 -12.91 3.68
C SER A 204 -2.44 -12.93 4.52
N ASN A 205 -3.23 -14.01 4.43
CA ASN A 205 -4.54 -14.08 5.09
C ASN A 205 -5.42 -12.86 4.73
N ILE A 206 -5.29 -12.37 3.50
CA ILE A 206 -6.08 -11.24 3.03
C ILE A 206 -7.55 -11.65 3.00
N LEU A 207 -8.39 -10.79 3.60
CA LEU A 207 -9.84 -10.91 3.56
C LEU A 207 -10.44 -9.53 3.30
N TYR A 208 -11.40 -9.47 2.40
CA TYR A 208 -12.17 -8.28 2.09
C TYR A 208 -13.67 -8.62 2.18
N VAL A 209 -14.43 -7.79 2.88
CA VAL A 209 -15.88 -7.94 2.99
C VAL A 209 -16.58 -6.59 2.91
N GLU A 210 -17.71 -6.55 2.20
CA GLU A 210 -18.52 -5.34 1.97
C GLU A 210 -19.61 -5.24 3.04
N ARG A 211 -19.24 -4.79 4.21
CA ARG A 211 -20.16 -4.49 5.29
C ARG A 211 -19.62 -3.40 6.20
N LYS A 212 -20.49 -2.76 6.95
CA LYS A 212 -20.10 -1.94 8.10
C LYS A 212 -19.68 -2.85 9.26
N ILE A 213 -18.77 -2.34 10.07
CA ILE A 213 -18.49 -2.92 11.37
C ILE A 213 -19.67 -2.62 12.31
N SER A 214 -20.10 -3.58 13.12
CA SER A 214 -21.24 -3.42 14.02
C SER A 214 -20.86 -2.77 15.33
N ASP A 215 -19.70 -3.13 15.89
CA ASP A 215 -19.13 -2.53 17.08
C ASP A 215 -17.67 -2.09 16.82
N PRO A 216 -17.39 -0.77 16.73
CA PRO A 216 -16.05 -0.28 16.49
C PRO A 216 -15.09 -0.52 17.66
N TYR A 217 -15.56 -0.84 18.86
CA TYR A 217 -14.68 -1.07 20.01
C TYR A 217 -14.21 -2.53 20.12
N THR A 218 -15.02 -3.48 19.67
CA THR A 218 -14.64 -4.92 19.63
C THR A 218 -14.07 -5.33 18.28
N GLY A 219 -14.35 -4.58 17.23
CA GLY A 219 -13.91 -4.90 15.88
C GLY A 219 -14.78 -5.92 15.15
N GLU A 220 -16.04 -6.10 15.57
CA GLU A 220 -17.02 -7.05 15.01
C GLU A 220 -18.01 -6.42 14.03
#